data_6531f9606b5f86227bcab0d554f9008d
#
_entry.id   6531f9606b5f86227bcab0d554f9008d
#
_cell.length_a   1.000
_cell.length_b   1.000
_cell.length_c   1.000
_cell.angle_alpha   90.00
_cell.angle_beta   90.00
_cell.angle_gamma   90.00
#
_symmetry.space_group_name_H-M   'P 1'
#
loop_
_entity.id
_entity.type
_entity.pdbx_description
1 polymer ?
#
loop_
_entity_poly.entity_id
_entity_poly.type
_entity_poly.pdbx_seq_one_letter_code
_entity_poly.pdbx_strand_id
1 'polypeptide(L)'
;MFIETVTTPNPNTLKFIPGCDVLPGSTREYKNPVEAEESPLAAKIFLIDGVSGVFFSDDFITVTKTAYEWPQLKPIILGEIMDHFLSEKPLIVGASQDKQEEFFDPKDSETVDKIKDLIQTRVRPAVAHDGGDITFQGFKSGTVYLNLQGACAGCPSSTMTLKNGIENLLKHYIPEVMEVEAI
;
A
#
# COMPACT_ATOMS: atom_id res chain seq x y z
N MET A 1 22.92 -9.96 2.14
CA MET A 1 21.58 -9.55 1.65
C MET A 1 21.76 -8.32 0.78
N PHE A 2 21.20 -8.32 -0.42
CA PHE A 2 21.19 -7.15 -1.30
C PHE A 2 19.78 -6.57 -1.34
N ILE A 3 19.63 -5.28 -1.03
CA ILE A 3 18.33 -4.60 -1.04
C ILE A 3 18.32 -3.63 -2.22
N GLU A 4 17.48 -3.89 -3.20
CA GLU A 4 17.27 -2.98 -4.31
C GLU A 4 16.39 -1.80 -3.88
N THR A 5 16.67 -0.62 -4.43
CA THR A 5 15.84 0.57 -4.19
C THR A 5 15.32 1.13 -5.51
N VAL A 6 14.03 1.35 -5.58
CA VAL A 6 13.33 1.83 -6.77
C VAL A 6 12.56 3.10 -6.43
N THR A 7 12.65 4.11 -7.29
CA THR A 7 11.83 5.31 -7.19
C THR A 7 10.38 4.99 -7.51
N THR A 8 9.47 5.71 -6.89
CA THR A 8 8.04 5.60 -7.15
C THR A 8 7.51 6.87 -7.81
N PRO A 9 6.30 6.85 -8.38
CA PRO A 9 5.63 8.06 -8.87
C PRO A 9 5.44 9.15 -7.81
N ASN A 10 5.44 8.74 -6.52
CA ASN A 10 5.44 9.67 -5.40
C ASN A 10 6.90 10.00 -5.00
N PRO A 11 7.40 11.24 -5.22
CA PRO A 11 8.78 11.61 -4.92
C PRO A 11 9.12 11.53 -3.43
N ASN A 12 8.11 11.54 -2.56
CA ASN A 12 8.28 11.40 -1.12
C ASN A 12 8.30 9.93 -0.65
N THR A 13 8.11 8.97 -1.55
CA THR A 13 8.09 7.54 -1.23
C THR A 13 9.15 6.80 -2.03
N LEU A 14 9.93 5.97 -1.35
CA LEU A 14 10.94 5.10 -1.96
C LEU A 14 10.57 3.64 -1.68
N LYS A 15 10.74 2.79 -2.68
CA LYS A 15 10.48 1.34 -2.60
C LYS A 15 11.79 0.60 -2.36
N PHE A 16 11.77 -0.31 -1.39
CA PHE A 16 12.88 -1.18 -1.00
C PHE A 16 12.48 -2.63 -1.24
N ILE A 17 13.31 -3.37 -1.96
CA ILE A 17 13.08 -4.77 -2.32
C ILE A 17 14.21 -5.60 -1.70
N PRO A 18 13.96 -6.29 -0.57
CA PRO A 18 15.01 -7.02 0.15
C PRO A 18 15.42 -8.34 -0.52
N GLY A 19 14.71 -8.75 -1.58
CA GLY A 19 14.97 -10.01 -2.29
C GLY A 19 14.49 -11.26 -1.57
N CYS A 20 13.60 -11.09 -0.61
CA CYS A 20 12.90 -12.16 0.12
C CYS A 20 11.46 -11.72 0.41
N ASP A 21 10.64 -12.67 0.84
CA ASP A 21 9.28 -12.38 1.26
C ASP A 21 9.28 -11.41 2.43
N VAL A 22 8.42 -10.41 2.37
CA VAL A 22 8.21 -9.41 3.43
C VAL A 22 6.93 -9.72 4.18
N LEU A 23 5.78 -9.69 3.52
CA LEU A 23 4.48 -9.99 4.11
C LEU A 23 3.59 -10.75 3.12
N PRO A 24 3.87 -12.04 2.85
CA PRO A 24 3.20 -12.82 1.82
C PRO A 24 1.68 -12.86 1.95
N GLY A 25 0.98 -12.57 0.87
CA GLY A 25 -0.48 -12.62 0.79
C GLY A 25 -1.20 -11.52 1.56
N SER A 26 -0.48 -10.51 2.06
CA SER A 26 -1.05 -9.43 2.86
C SER A 26 -0.34 -8.11 2.61
N THR A 27 -0.95 -7.03 3.06
CA THR A 27 -0.35 -5.70 3.07
C THR A 27 -0.61 -5.03 4.41
N ARG A 28 0.30 -4.15 4.83
CA ARG A 28 0.17 -3.39 6.07
C ARG A 28 0.74 -2.00 5.90
N GLU A 29 -0.03 -1.00 6.27
CA GLU A 29 0.39 0.39 6.25
C GLU A 29 0.37 0.99 7.65
N TYR A 30 1.41 1.73 7.97
CA TYR A 30 1.55 2.47 9.22
C TYR A 30 1.72 3.95 8.89
N LYS A 31 0.87 4.79 9.45
CA LYS A 31 0.83 6.24 9.22
C LYS A 31 1.41 7.04 10.39
N ASN A 32 1.68 6.37 11.49
CA ASN A 32 2.26 6.98 12.68
C ASN A 32 2.99 5.93 13.54
N PRO A 33 3.84 6.37 14.49
CA PRO A 33 4.61 5.47 15.36
C PRO A 33 3.75 4.56 16.24
N VAL A 34 2.55 4.99 16.63
CA VAL A 34 1.66 4.21 17.50
C VAL A 34 1.14 2.98 16.75
N GLU A 35 0.70 3.15 15.52
CA GLU A 35 0.29 2.03 14.67
C GLU A 35 1.46 1.06 14.41
N ALA A 36 2.68 1.58 14.33
CA ALA A 36 3.88 0.80 14.05
C ALA A 36 4.36 -0.06 15.23
N GLU A 37 3.83 0.10 16.44
CA GLU A 37 4.25 -0.66 17.62
C GLU A 37 4.09 -2.18 17.46
N GLU A 38 3.15 -2.63 16.64
CA GLU A 38 2.97 -4.05 16.33
C GLU A 38 4.07 -4.63 15.44
N SER A 39 4.87 -3.78 14.78
CA SER A 39 5.96 -4.19 13.90
C SER A 39 7.30 -3.68 14.39
N PRO A 40 8.20 -4.57 14.84
CA PRO A 40 9.54 -4.17 15.26
C PRO A 40 10.32 -3.40 14.19
N LEU A 41 10.15 -3.76 12.91
CA LEU A 41 10.79 -3.06 11.80
C LEU A 41 10.18 -1.68 11.56
N ALA A 42 8.86 -1.60 11.47
CA ALA A 42 8.18 -0.32 11.25
C ALA A 42 8.45 0.66 12.39
N ALA A 43 8.40 0.20 13.64
CA ALA A 43 8.73 1.01 14.81
C ALA A 43 10.14 1.61 14.73
N LYS A 44 11.14 0.82 14.32
CA LYS A 44 12.53 1.29 14.14
C LYS A 44 12.63 2.31 13.00
N ILE A 45 11.97 2.08 11.88
CA ILE A 45 11.96 3.02 10.75
C ILE A 45 11.32 4.35 11.14
N PHE A 46 10.26 4.35 11.97
CA PHE A 46 9.63 5.58 12.47
C PHE A 46 10.50 6.36 13.47
N LEU A 47 11.54 5.75 14.05
CA LEU A 47 12.53 6.48 14.86
C LEU A 47 13.46 7.34 14.01
N ILE A 48 13.48 7.14 12.69
CA ILE A 48 14.26 7.96 11.77
C ILE A 48 13.52 9.27 11.54
N ASP A 49 14.13 10.38 11.91
CA ASP A 49 13.55 11.71 11.72
C ASP A 49 13.18 11.94 10.25
N GLY A 50 11.97 12.43 10.02
CA GLY A 50 11.46 12.73 8.68
C GLY A 50 10.69 11.60 8.02
N VAL A 51 10.60 10.41 8.61
CA VAL A 51 9.72 9.34 8.15
C VAL A 51 8.29 9.63 8.61
N SER A 52 7.32 9.47 7.71
CA SER A 52 5.90 9.70 7.96
C SER A 52 5.01 8.51 7.61
N GLY A 53 5.53 7.50 6.95
CA GLY A 53 4.77 6.31 6.59
C GLY A 53 5.67 5.13 6.26
N VAL A 54 5.19 3.94 6.60
CA VAL A 54 5.81 2.66 6.26
C VAL A 54 4.73 1.73 5.74
N PHE A 55 4.99 1.09 4.62
CA PHE A 55 4.05 0.14 4.02
C PHE A 55 4.79 -1.16 3.68
N PHE A 56 4.20 -2.28 4.04
CA PHE A 56 4.67 -3.63 3.71
C PHE A 56 3.75 -4.30 2.71
N SER A 57 4.34 -4.98 1.75
CA SER A 57 3.66 -5.82 0.77
C SER A 57 4.31 -7.20 0.71
N ASP A 58 3.93 -8.02 -0.26
CA ASP A 58 4.42 -9.39 -0.40
C ASP A 58 5.95 -9.50 -0.35
N ASP A 59 6.64 -8.69 -1.15
CA ASP A 59 8.09 -8.78 -1.40
C ASP A 59 8.82 -7.43 -1.34
N PHE A 60 8.12 -6.36 -0.92
CA PHE A 60 8.73 -5.03 -0.83
C PHE A 60 8.21 -4.22 0.36
N ILE A 61 8.97 -3.17 0.65
CA ILE A 61 8.67 -2.16 1.67
C ILE A 61 8.68 -0.79 0.99
N THR A 62 7.73 0.08 1.29
CA THR A 62 7.87 1.49 0.95
C THR A 62 7.94 2.33 2.20
N VAL A 63 8.78 3.37 2.15
CA VAL A 63 8.92 4.37 3.20
C VAL A 63 8.59 5.74 2.61
N THR A 64 7.74 6.46 3.30
CA THR A 64 7.33 7.84 2.94
C THR A 64 7.95 8.83 3.89
N LYS A 65 8.49 9.91 3.34
CA LYS A 65 9.15 10.98 4.09
C LYS A 65 8.40 12.31 4.01
N THR A 66 8.60 13.15 5.01
CA THR A 66 8.16 14.56 5.02
C THR A 66 9.32 15.54 5.10
N ALA A 67 10.48 15.08 5.56
CA ALA A 67 11.67 15.90 5.70
C ALA A 67 12.91 15.13 5.26
N TYR A 68 14.00 15.86 5.08
CA TYR A 68 15.31 15.37 4.61
C TYR A 68 15.29 14.82 3.18
N GLU A 69 16.48 14.65 2.62
CA GLU A 69 16.66 14.10 1.27
C GLU A 69 16.98 12.60 1.31
N TRP A 70 16.60 11.88 0.26
CA TRP A 70 16.82 10.43 0.17
C TRP A 70 18.28 9.99 0.40
N PRO A 71 19.32 10.72 -0.08
CA PRO A 71 20.70 10.38 0.22
C PRO A 71 21.05 10.33 1.70
N GLN A 72 20.32 11.06 2.54
CA GLN A 72 20.49 11.06 4.00
C GLN A 72 19.73 9.92 4.68
N LEU A 73 18.49 9.67 4.25
CA LEU A 73 17.60 8.68 4.86
C LEU A 73 17.87 7.25 4.39
N LYS A 74 18.16 7.08 3.11
CA LYS A 74 18.31 5.77 2.47
C LYS A 74 19.32 4.85 3.16
N PRO A 75 20.55 5.28 3.51
CA PRO A 75 21.50 4.40 4.18
C PRO A 75 21.01 3.91 5.55
N ILE A 76 20.31 4.76 6.30
CA ILE A 76 19.80 4.43 7.63
C ILE A 76 18.66 3.40 7.50
N ILE A 77 17.71 3.66 6.59
CA ILE A 77 16.59 2.75 6.32
C ILE A 77 17.09 1.37 5.85
N LEU A 78 18.06 1.36 4.93
CA LEU A 78 18.69 0.11 4.46
C LEU A 78 19.31 -0.67 5.60
N GLY A 79 19.98 0.02 6.54
CA GLY A 79 20.57 -0.58 7.74
C GLY A 79 19.53 -1.26 8.61
N GLU A 80 18.40 -0.58 8.89
CA GLU A 80 17.31 -1.14 9.72
C GLU A 80 16.63 -2.33 9.06
N ILE A 81 16.37 -2.27 7.75
CA ILE A 81 15.79 -3.39 6.99
C ILE A 81 16.75 -4.59 7.03
N MET A 82 18.03 -4.37 6.75
CA MET A 82 19.03 -5.44 6.75
C MET A 82 19.17 -6.08 8.14
N ASP A 83 19.29 -5.29 9.20
CA ASP A 83 19.39 -5.76 10.59
C ASP A 83 18.17 -6.60 10.99
N HIS A 84 16.98 -6.17 10.59
CA HIS A 84 15.75 -6.88 10.88
C HIS A 84 15.73 -8.28 10.26
N PHE A 85 15.96 -8.38 8.94
CA PHE A 85 15.92 -9.67 8.22
C PHE A 85 17.08 -10.60 8.60
N LEU A 86 18.26 -10.07 8.94
CA LEU A 86 19.38 -10.87 9.43
C LEU A 86 19.16 -11.38 10.87
N SER A 87 18.37 -10.68 11.66
CA SER A 87 18.06 -11.11 13.03
C SER A 87 16.87 -12.05 13.15
N GLU A 88 16.24 -12.44 12.01
CA GLU A 88 15.11 -13.36 11.93
C GLU A 88 13.93 -13.01 12.88
N LYS A 89 13.78 -11.72 13.18
CA LYS A 89 12.67 -11.24 14.01
C LYS A 89 11.37 -11.26 13.23
N PRO A 90 10.22 -11.52 13.89
CA PRO A 90 8.94 -11.44 13.22
C PRO A 90 8.68 -10.01 12.74
N LEU A 91 8.12 -9.88 11.53
CA LEU A 91 7.78 -8.58 10.96
C LEU A 91 6.65 -7.92 11.74
N ILE A 92 5.67 -8.70 12.17
CA ILE A 92 4.51 -8.27 12.96
C ILE A 92 4.39 -9.12 14.21
N VAL A 93 4.25 -8.49 15.37
CA VAL A 93 4.05 -9.11 16.67
C VAL A 93 2.64 -8.83 17.15
N GLY A 94 1.75 -9.77 16.96
CA GLY A 94 0.33 -9.63 17.29
C GLY A 94 -0.54 -9.65 16.05
N ALA A 95 -1.57 -10.46 16.06
CA ALA A 95 -2.49 -10.61 14.94
C ALA A 95 -3.64 -9.60 15.02
N SER A 96 -3.39 -8.35 14.74
CA SER A 96 -4.45 -7.42 14.37
C SER A 96 -4.69 -7.55 12.86
N GLN A 97 -5.51 -8.50 12.48
CA GLN A 97 -6.13 -8.44 11.16
C GLN A 97 -7.22 -7.37 11.24
N ASP A 98 -6.88 -6.12 10.93
CA ASP A 98 -7.88 -5.13 10.59
C ASP A 98 -8.52 -5.56 9.27
N LYS A 99 -9.49 -6.46 9.37
CA LYS A 99 -10.48 -6.64 8.31
C LYS A 99 -11.32 -5.38 8.33
N GLN A 100 -10.97 -4.41 7.50
CA GLN A 100 -11.87 -3.31 7.21
C GLN A 100 -13.16 -3.94 6.69
N GLU A 101 -14.27 -3.68 7.37
CA GLU A 101 -15.56 -4.20 6.97
C GLU A 101 -15.97 -3.58 5.64
N GLU A 102 -16.06 -4.40 4.61
CA GLU A 102 -16.55 -3.99 3.30
C GLU A 102 -18.05 -3.72 3.37
N PHE A 103 -18.50 -2.65 2.74
CA PHE A 103 -19.93 -2.30 2.70
C PHE A 103 -20.49 -2.36 1.28
N PHE A 104 -21.54 -3.12 1.07
CA PHE A 104 -22.33 -3.16 -0.17
C PHE A 104 -23.69 -3.80 0.10
N ASP A 105 -24.66 -3.54 -0.79
CA ASP A 105 -25.94 -4.20 -0.72
C ASP A 105 -25.81 -5.66 -1.19
N PRO A 106 -26.36 -6.65 -0.50
CA PRO A 106 -26.30 -8.06 -0.89
C PRO A 106 -26.80 -8.34 -2.33
N LYS A 107 -27.70 -7.51 -2.86
CA LYS A 107 -28.17 -7.62 -4.25
C LYS A 107 -27.08 -7.30 -5.28
N ASP A 108 -26.06 -6.52 -4.89
CA ASP A 108 -24.95 -6.10 -5.73
C ASP A 108 -23.73 -7.06 -5.64
N SER A 109 -23.88 -8.19 -4.95
CA SER A 109 -22.80 -9.15 -4.69
C SER A 109 -22.09 -9.59 -5.97
N GLU A 110 -22.82 -9.92 -7.04
CA GLU A 110 -22.22 -10.32 -8.32
C GLU A 110 -21.40 -9.18 -8.96
N THR A 111 -21.89 -7.96 -8.87
CA THR A 111 -21.18 -6.76 -9.35
C THR A 111 -19.91 -6.53 -8.52
N VAL A 112 -20.02 -6.67 -7.22
CA VAL A 112 -18.88 -6.54 -6.29
C VAL A 112 -17.80 -7.59 -6.55
N ASP A 113 -18.19 -8.84 -6.82
CA ASP A 113 -17.24 -9.92 -7.14
C ASP A 113 -16.46 -9.62 -8.44
N LYS A 114 -17.14 -9.08 -9.46
CA LYS A 114 -16.49 -8.62 -10.70
C LYS A 114 -15.55 -7.45 -10.46
N ILE A 115 -15.93 -6.48 -9.62
CA ILE A 115 -15.09 -5.34 -9.25
C ILE A 115 -13.81 -5.85 -8.56
N LYS A 116 -13.95 -6.73 -7.57
CA LYS A 116 -12.81 -7.32 -6.84
C LYS A 116 -11.88 -8.10 -7.76
N ASP A 117 -12.42 -8.90 -8.66
CA ASP A 117 -11.62 -9.67 -9.63
C ASP A 117 -10.81 -8.75 -10.55
N LEU A 118 -11.42 -7.70 -11.10
CA LEU A 118 -10.71 -6.72 -11.93
C LEU A 118 -9.63 -5.96 -11.15
N ILE A 119 -9.91 -5.56 -9.92
CA ILE A 119 -8.93 -4.92 -9.05
C ILE A 119 -7.77 -5.88 -8.79
N GLN A 120 -8.04 -7.12 -8.40
CA GLN A 120 -7.03 -8.11 -8.08
C GLN A 120 -6.14 -8.48 -9.27
N THR A 121 -6.74 -8.66 -10.46
CA THR A 121 -6.04 -9.21 -11.62
C THR A 121 -5.39 -8.14 -12.49
N ARG A 122 -5.91 -6.90 -12.50
CA ARG A 122 -5.46 -5.84 -13.40
C ARG A 122 -4.90 -4.61 -12.71
N VAL A 123 -5.48 -4.21 -11.59
CA VAL A 123 -5.12 -2.96 -10.90
C VAL A 123 -3.97 -3.19 -9.92
N ARG A 124 -4.10 -4.15 -9.02
CA ARG A 124 -3.11 -4.41 -7.96
C ARG A 124 -1.70 -4.69 -8.50
N PRO A 125 -1.49 -5.49 -9.56
CA PRO A 125 -0.15 -5.70 -10.10
C PRO A 125 0.52 -4.41 -10.59
N ALA A 126 -0.23 -3.52 -11.26
CA ALA A 126 0.29 -2.24 -11.73
C ALA A 126 0.63 -1.32 -10.54
N VAL A 127 -0.25 -1.25 -9.56
CA VAL A 127 -0.08 -0.43 -8.35
C VAL A 127 1.08 -0.94 -7.49
N ALA A 128 1.27 -2.24 -7.38
CA ALA A 128 2.40 -2.84 -6.67
C ALA A 128 3.74 -2.51 -7.35
N HIS A 129 3.76 -2.46 -8.69
CA HIS A 129 4.94 -2.01 -9.42
C HIS A 129 5.34 -0.58 -9.00
N ASP A 130 4.37 0.29 -8.81
CA ASP A 130 4.56 1.68 -8.39
C ASP A 130 4.77 1.85 -6.86
N GLY A 131 4.85 0.75 -6.11
CA GLY A 131 5.16 0.75 -4.69
C GLY A 131 3.97 0.99 -3.77
N GLY A 132 2.76 0.73 -4.24
CA GLY A 132 1.54 0.84 -3.45
C GLY A 132 0.66 -0.39 -3.51
N ASP A 133 -0.51 -0.29 -2.92
CA ASP A 133 -1.60 -1.25 -3.04
C ASP A 133 -2.95 -0.55 -3.08
N ILE A 134 -3.96 -1.27 -3.53
CA ILE A 134 -5.33 -0.80 -3.58
C ILE A 134 -6.27 -1.92 -3.16
N THR A 135 -7.19 -1.61 -2.26
CA THR A 135 -8.17 -2.56 -1.74
C THR A 135 -9.58 -2.03 -1.91
N PHE A 136 -10.50 -2.95 -2.20
CA PHE A 136 -11.93 -2.65 -2.25
C PHE A 136 -12.45 -2.39 -0.83
N GLN A 137 -13.22 -1.31 -0.66
CA GLN A 137 -13.85 -0.95 0.62
C GLN A 137 -15.36 -1.06 0.55
N GLY A 138 -15.96 -0.69 -0.57
CA GLY A 138 -17.41 -0.73 -0.69
C GLY A 138 -17.94 -0.40 -2.07
N PHE A 139 -19.24 -0.68 -2.23
CA PHE A 139 -20.01 -0.31 -3.42
C PHE A 139 -21.38 0.19 -3.00
N LYS A 140 -21.74 1.38 -3.43
CA LYS A 140 -23.04 1.96 -3.12
C LYS A 140 -23.51 2.90 -4.24
N SER A 141 -24.70 2.64 -4.75
CA SER A 141 -25.36 3.51 -5.77
C SER A 141 -24.49 3.80 -6.99
N GLY A 142 -23.74 2.80 -7.47
CA GLY A 142 -22.82 2.93 -8.62
C GLY A 142 -21.44 3.51 -8.28
N THR A 143 -21.18 3.91 -7.05
CA THR A 143 -19.88 4.39 -6.59
C THR A 143 -19.08 3.25 -5.94
N VAL A 144 -17.87 3.03 -6.43
CA VAL A 144 -16.89 2.09 -5.88
C VAL A 144 -15.96 2.85 -4.95
N TYR A 145 -15.85 2.39 -3.71
CA TYR A 145 -14.95 2.97 -2.71
C TYR A 145 -13.70 2.09 -2.58
N LEU A 146 -12.55 2.72 -2.74
CA LEU A 146 -11.24 2.07 -2.72
C LEU A 146 -10.34 2.71 -1.67
N ASN A 147 -9.55 1.88 -0.97
CA ASN A 147 -8.48 2.35 -0.09
C ASN A 147 -7.14 2.27 -0.82
N LEU A 148 -6.43 3.37 -0.90
CA LEU A 148 -5.11 3.48 -1.49
C LEU A 148 -4.04 3.43 -0.40
N GLN A 149 -3.00 2.63 -0.60
CA GLN A 149 -1.92 2.42 0.37
C GLN A 149 -0.54 2.61 -0.27
N GLY A 150 0.47 2.83 0.57
CA GLY A 150 1.86 2.99 0.13
C GLY A 150 2.08 4.23 -0.73
N ALA A 151 2.85 4.11 -1.81
CA ALA A 151 3.19 5.22 -2.71
C ALA A 151 1.98 5.86 -3.39
N CYS A 152 0.87 5.14 -3.51
CA CYS A 152 -0.37 5.63 -4.12
C CYS A 152 -1.17 6.54 -3.19
N ALA A 153 -0.93 6.46 -1.89
CA ALA A 153 -1.55 7.33 -0.90
C ALA A 153 -0.81 8.68 -0.81
N GLY A 154 -1.56 9.77 -0.67
CA GLY A 154 -0.99 11.09 -0.35
C GLY A 154 -0.30 11.85 -1.47
N CYS A 155 -0.31 11.36 -2.72
CA CYS A 155 0.17 12.12 -3.88
C CYS A 155 -1.01 12.61 -4.73
N PRO A 156 -1.40 13.91 -4.68
CA PRO A 156 -2.61 14.40 -5.34
C PRO A 156 -2.65 14.14 -6.85
N SER A 157 -1.52 14.28 -7.54
CA SER A 157 -1.44 14.10 -8.99
C SER A 157 -1.53 12.63 -9.41
N SER A 158 -0.85 11.74 -8.72
CA SER A 158 -0.90 10.31 -9.02
C SER A 158 -2.21 9.66 -8.56
N THR A 159 -2.76 10.09 -7.44
CA THR A 159 -4.05 9.62 -6.93
C THR A 159 -5.18 9.91 -7.90
N MET A 160 -5.23 11.13 -8.47
CA MET A 160 -6.28 11.50 -9.43
C MET A 160 -6.14 10.74 -10.75
N THR A 161 -4.93 10.59 -11.28
CA THR A 161 -4.67 9.84 -12.50
C THR A 161 -5.01 8.36 -12.33
N LEU A 162 -4.63 7.78 -11.21
CA LEU A 162 -4.93 6.40 -10.86
C LEU A 162 -6.44 6.18 -10.69
N LYS A 163 -7.12 7.06 -9.94
CA LYS A 163 -8.58 7.04 -9.77
C LYS A 163 -9.29 7.04 -11.12
N ASN A 164 -8.95 7.96 -12.00
CA ASN A 164 -9.56 8.08 -13.32
C ASN A 164 -9.29 6.85 -14.20
N GLY A 165 -8.08 6.31 -14.14
CA GLY A 165 -7.71 5.09 -14.86
C GLY A 165 -8.53 3.88 -14.40
N ILE A 166 -8.67 3.71 -13.09
CA ILE A 166 -9.47 2.63 -12.50
C ILE A 166 -10.95 2.81 -12.81
N GLU A 167 -11.46 4.03 -12.68
CA GLU A 167 -12.85 4.35 -13.02
C GLU A 167 -13.19 3.99 -14.46
N ASN A 168 -12.35 4.37 -15.41
CA ASN A 168 -12.52 4.03 -16.83
C ASN A 168 -12.44 2.51 -17.06
N LEU A 169 -11.51 1.83 -16.40
CA LEU A 169 -11.41 0.38 -16.48
C LEU A 169 -12.68 -0.30 -15.97
N LEU A 170 -13.15 0.06 -14.79
CA LEU A 170 -14.33 -0.54 -14.18
C LEU A 170 -15.59 -0.25 -14.99
N LYS A 171 -15.80 0.98 -15.44
CA LYS A 171 -16.92 1.35 -16.30
C LYS A 171 -16.96 0.58 -17.63
N HIS A 172 -15.78 0.27 -18.18
CA HIS A 172 -15.68 -0.48 -19.41
C HIS A 172 -16.18 -1.92 -19.28
N TYR A 173 -15.88 -2.56 -18.16
CA TYR A 173 -16.24 -3.96 -17.92
C TYR A 173 -17.54 -4.13 -17.13
N ILE A 174 -17.91 -3.14 -16.33
CA ILE A 174 -19.04 -3.19 -15.39
C ILE A 174 -19.88 -1.92 -15.59
N PRO A 175 -20.94 -1.98 -16.39
CA PRO A 175 -21.78 -0.80 -16.68
C PRO A 175 -22.45 -0.18 -15.45
N GLU A 176 -22.63 -0.95 -14.38
CA GLU A 176 -23.22 -0.52 -13.12
C GLU A 176 -22.32 0.46 -12.34
N VAL A 177 -21.02 0.50 -12.65
CA VAL A 177 -20.08 1.44 -12.04
C VAL A 177 -20.22 2.80 -12.70
N MET A 178 -20.52 3.81 -11.90
CA MET A 178 -20.67 5.20 -12.34
C MET A 178 -19.48 6.06 -11.92
N GLU A 179 -18.90 5.78 -10.76
CA GLU A 179 -17.83 6.58 -10.16
C GLU A 179 -16.93 5.71 -9.27
N VAL A 180 -15.69 6.16 -9.10
CA VAL A 180 -14.74 5.58 -8.16
C VAL A 180 -14.31 6.66 -7.18
N GLU A 181 -14.33 6.36 -5.88
CA GLU A 181 -13.82 7.22 -4.83
C GLU A 181 -12.69 6.54 -4.05
N ALA A 182 -11.65 7.31 -3.76
CA ALA A 182 -10.58 6.92 -2.86
C ALA A 182 -10.88 7.45 -1.44
N ILE A 183 -10.84 6.56 -0.46
CA ILE A 183 -11.10 6.86 0.95
C ILE A 183 -9.91 6.47 1.82
#